data_2b8cf96d946e0ebaa1ea6695ef3f9200
#
_entry.id   2b8cf96d946e0ebaa1ea6695ef3f9200
#
_cell.length_a   1.000
_cell.length_b   1.000
_cell.length_c   1.000
_cell.angle_alpha   90.00
_cell.angle_beta   90.00
_cell.angle_gamma   90.00
#
_symmetry.space_group_name_H-M   'P 1'
#
loop_
_entity.id
_entity.type
_entity.pdbx_description
1 polymer ?
#
loop_
_entity_poly.entity_id
_entity_poly.type
_entity_poly.pdbx_seq_one_letter_code
_entity_poly.pdbx_strand_id
1 'polypeptide(L)'
;MENNNSGEHKTNDDRLTDIFSSVGRQYRLTDVTAQFVAFRDLKIRWQRSYKMADFMVSDYLDDAPDGILWDFADTIIAKIFAENDSDYSNSVIEWISSDGFRARKQPIYLRRSKNLTRSPVGREKNLLDSYGRLVDDGLVEEDPGLCISWMKSATARKIGHCSVVMDVVALSG
;
A
#
# COMPACT_ATOMS: atom_id res chain seq x y z
N MET A 1 -16.29 -39.51 -25.16
CA MET A 1 -16.03 -38.10 -25.49
C MET A 1 -15.99 -37.36 -24.14
N GLU A 2 -14.80 -37.31 -23.59
CA GLU A 2 -14.58 -36.57 -22.30
C GLU A 2 -14.29 -35.11 -22.66
N ASN A 3 -15.21 -34.25 -22.29
CA ASN A 3 -14.99 -32.80 -22.35
C ASN A 3 -14.05 -32.43 -21.18
N ASN A 4 -12.76 -32.32 -21.48
CA ASN A 4 -11.79 -31.66 -20.61
C ASN A 4 -12.10 -30.15 -20.60
N ASN A 5 -12.91 -29.72 -19.65
CA ASN A 5 -13.09 -28.34 -19.32
C ASN A 5 -11.95 -27.96 -18.33
N SER A 6 -10.75 -27.76 -18.85
CA SER A 6 -9.64 -27.14 -18.14
C SER A 6 -9.97 -25.64 -17.97
N GLY A 7 -10.76 -25.31 -16.96
CA GLY A 7 -10.86 -23.95 -16.49
C GLY A 7 -9.48 -23.50 -16.00
N GLU A 8 -8.74 -22.78 -16.84
CA GLU A 8 -7.51 -22.13 -16.44
C GLU A 8 -7.81 -21.26 -15.20
N HIS A 9 -7.25 -21.65 -14.08
CA HIS A 9 -7.32 -20.87 -12.86
C HIS A 9 -6.46 -19.62 -13.08
N LYS A 10 -7.09 -18.54 -13.52
CA LYS A 10 -6.45 -17.25 -13.76
C LYS A 10 -5.80 -16.78 -12.44
N THR A 11 -4.52 -16.53 -12.47
CA THR A 11 -3.78 -16.06 -11.30
C THR A 11 -4.13 -14.59 -10.99
N ASN A 12 -3.86 -14.13 -9.78
CA ASN A 12 -4.03 -12.72 -9.44
C ASN A 12 -3.16 -11.80 -10.31
N ASP A 13 -2.00 -12.27 -10.75
CA ASP A 13 -1.11 -11.54 -11.65
C ASP A 13 -1.67 -11.47 -13.07
N ASP A 14 -2.31 -12.53 -13.57
CA ASP A 14 -3.00 -12.49 -14.86
C ASP A 14 -4.15 -11.49 -14.86
N ARG A 15 -4.93 -11.48 -13.78
CA ARG A 15 -6.01 -10.51 -13.55
C ARG A 15 -5.47 -9.08 -13.55
N LEU A 16 -4.39 -8.83 -12.82
CA LEU A 16 -3.75 -7.52 -12.74
C LEU A 16 -3.21 -7.09 -14.11
N THR A 17 -2.54 -7.98 -14.82
CA THR A 17 -2.01 -7.76 -16.17
C THR A 17 -3.12 -7.39 -17.16
N ASP A 18 -4.26 -8.07 -17.11
CA ASP A 18 -5.40 -7.74 -17.98
C ASP A 18 -5.95 -6.34 -17.73
N ILE A 19 -6.06 -5.94 -16.45
CA ILE A 19 -6.53 -4.61 -16.08
C ILE A 19 -5.54 -3.56 -16.59
N PHE A 20 -4.25 -3.69 -16.26
CA PHE A 20 -3.23 -2.74 -16.70
C PHE A 20 -3.07 -2.69 -18.22
N SER A 21 -3.19 -3.83 -18.91
CA SER A 21 -3.17 -3.90 -20.37
C SER A 21 -4.36 -3.19 -21.01
N SER A 22 -5.54 -3.34 -20.40
CA SER A 22 -6.76 -2.72 -20.91
C SER A 22 -6.72 -1.20 -20.75
N VAL A 23 -6.27 -0.70 -19.62
CA VAL A 23 -6.03 0.73 -19.40
C VAL A 23 -4.89 1.23 -20.29
N GLY A 24 -3.78 0.50 -20.35
CA GLY A 24 -2.61 0.88 -21.14
C GLY A 24 -2.88 1.09 -22.64
N ARG A 25 -3.86 0.35 -23.20
CA ARG A 25 -4.28 0.55 -24.61
C ARG A 25 -4.83 1.94 -24.87
N GLN A 26 -5.47 2.58 -23.90
CA GLN A 26 -5.97 3.96 -24.02
C GLN A 26 -4.81 4.95 -24.15
N TYR A 27 -3.65 4.60 -23.59
CA TYR A 27 -2.39 5.36 -23.66
C TYR A 27 -1.43 4.83 -24.74
N ARG A 28 -1.92 4.02 -25.70
CA ARG A 28 -1.16 3.44 -26.81
C ARG A 28 -0.03 2.49 -26.40
N LEU A 29 -0.10 1.93 -25.20
CA LEU A 29 0.75 0.80 -24.83
C LEU A 29 0.22 -0.47 -25.52
N THR A 30 1.13 -1.30 -26.07
CA THR A 30 0.78 -2.53 -26.79
C THR A 30 1.22 -3.79 -26.06
N ASP A 31 2.19 -3.67 -25.17
CA ASP A 31 2.72 -4.77 -24.39
C ASP A 31 2.85 -4.30 -22.93
N VAL A 32 1.98 -4.83 -22.08
CA VAL A 32 1.89 -4.45 -20.66
C VAL A 32 1.85 -5.71 -19.83
N THR A 33 2.75 -5.78 -18.85
CA THR A 33 2.72 -6.79 -17.80
C THR A 33 2.55 -6.13 -16.42
N ALA A 34 1.89 -6.83 -15.51
CA ALA A 34 1.72 -6.38 -14.15
C ALA A 34 1.73 -7.57 -13.19
N GLN A 35 2.40 -7.43 -12.06
CA GLN A 35 2.47 -8.47 -11.03
C GLN A 35 2.42 -7.89 -9.64
N PHE A 36 1.88 -8.65 -8.69
CA PHE A 36 1.93 -8.30 -7.29
C PHE A 36 3.28 -8.67 -6.67
N VAL A 37 3.85 -7.74 -5.92
CA VAL A 37 5.16 -7.91 -5.28
C VAL A 37 5.07 -7.56 -3.79
N ALA A 38 5.65 -8.40 -2.95
CA ALA A 38 5.71 -8.22 -1.50
C ALA A 38 6.63 -7.06 -1.10
N PHE A 39 6.18 -5.85 -1.32
CA PHE A 39 6.86 -4.66 -0.81
C PHE A 39 6.61 -4.48 0.70
N ARG A 40 7.53 -3.75 1.37
CA ARG A 40 7.28 -3.33 2.75
C ARG A 40 6.14 -2.32 2.82
N ASP A 41 6.18 -1.31 1.96
CA ASP A 41 5.24 -0.20 1.92
C ASP A 41 4.26 -0.37 0.76
N LEU A 42 3.10 0.27 0.84
CA LEU A 42 2.17 0.39 -0.29
C LEU A 42 2.82 1.28 -1.36
N LYS A 43 3.27 0.68 -2.44
CA LYS A 43 3.93 1.37 -3.54
C LYS A 43 3.81 0.59 -4.84
N ILE A 44 4.12 1.28 -5.93
CA ILE A 44 4.30 0.71 -7.25
C ILE A 44 5.72 1.02 -7.76
N ARG A 45 6.28 0.12 -8.52
CA ARG A 45 7.45 0.35 -9.38
C ARG A 45 7.05 0.04 -10.80
N TRP A 46 7.61 0.75 -11.74
CA TRP A 46 7.34 0.53 -13.16
C TRP A 46 8.59 0.78 -13.99
N GLN A 47 8.63 0.15 -15.15
CA GLN A 47 9.59 0.40 -16.21
C GLN A 47 8.81 0.58 -17.51
N ARG A 48 9.26 1.51 -18.35
CA ARG A 48 8.62 1.77 -19.65
C ARG A 48 9.69 1.89 -20.72
N SER A 49 9.44 1.22 -21.85
CA SER A 49 10.26 1.35 -23.05
C SER A 49 9.33 1.44 -24.26
N TYR A 50 9.29 2.60 -24.90
CA TYR A 50 8.44 2.88 -26.07
C TYR A 50 6.95 2.56 -25.80
N LYS A 51 6.43 1.42 -26.30
CA LYS A 51 5.04 0.97 -26.15
C LYS A 51 4.89 -0.19 -25.15
N MET A 52 5.97 -0.53 -24.47
CA MET A 52 6.00 -1.61 -23.47
C MET A 52 6.05 -1.01 -22.08
N ALA A 53 5.38 -1.62 -21.14
CA ALA A 53 5.44 -1.23 -19.73
C ALA A 53 5.28 -2.42 -18.79
N ASP A 54 6.15 -2.50 -17.78
CA ASP A 54 6.12 -3.51 -16.73
C ASP A 54 5.80 -2.84 -15.40
N PHE A 55 4.81 -3.38 -14.67
CA PHE A 55 4.36 -2.85 -13.40
C PHE A 55 4.57 -3.87 -12.28
N MET A 56 5.19 -3.44 -11.19
CA MET A 56 5.30 -4.18 -9.95
C MET A 56 4.46 -3.46 -8.89
N VAL A 57 3.30 -3.99 -8.58
CA VAL A 57 2.31 -3.42 -7.67
C VAL A 57 2.45 -4.08 -6.31
N SER A 58 2.30 -3.31 -5.25
CA SER A 58 2.30 -3.87 -3.90
C SER A 58 1.17 -4.88 -3.72
N ASP A 59 1.48 -6.05 -3.18
CA ASP A 59 0.52 -7.10 -2.83
C ASP A 59 -0.46 -6.71 -1.69
N TYR A 60 -0.32 -5.50 -1.15
CA TYR A 60 -1.39 -4.92 -0.33
C TYR A 60 -2.69 -4.72 -1.11
N LEU A 61 -2.61 -4.66 -2.46
CA LEU A 61 -3.76 -4.48 -3.35
C LEU A 61 -4.26 -5.81 -3.98
N ASP A 62 -3.75 -6.96 -3.57
CA ASP A 62 -4.06 -8.26 -4.16
C ASP A 62 -5.53 -8.69 -4.00
N ASP A 63 -6.18 -8.23 -2.95
CA ASP A 63 -7.60 -8.46 -2.64
C ASP A 63 -8.51 -7.27 -3.00
N ALA A 64 -7.98 -6.26 -3.71
CA ALA A 64 -8.76 -5.12 -4.16
C ALA A 64 -9.78 -5.53 -5.23
N PRO A 65 -11.00 -4.98 -5.22
CA PRO A 65 -11.96 -5.14 -6.31
C PRO A 65 -11.41 -4.66 -7.66
N ASP A 66 -11.88 -5.23 -8.76
CA ASP A 66 -11.45 -4.85 -10.11
C ASP A 66 -11.60 -3.36 -10.39
N GLY A 67 -12.70 -2.74 -9.96
CA GLY A 67 -12.92 -1.31 -10.11
C GLY A 67 -11.85 -0.45 -9.44
N ILE A 68 -11.40 -0.85 -8.25
CA ILE A 68 -10.32 -0.17 -7.53
C ILE A 68 -8.98 -0.35 -8.27
N LEU A 69 -8.70 -1.56 -8.78
CA LEU A 69 -7.48 -1.80 -9.56
C LEU A 69 -7.50 -1.04 -10.90
N TRP A 70 -8.68 -0.88 -11.52
CA TRP A 70 -8.87 -0.06 -12.71
C TRP A 70 -8.54 1.41 -12.45
N ASP A 71 -9.16 2.02 -11.44
CA ASP A 71 -8.94 3.40 -11.06
C ASP A 71 -7.48 3.66 -10.67
N PHE A 72 -6.88 2.67 -9.98
CA PHE A 72 -5.47 2.71 -9.62
C PHE A 72 -4.57 2.67 -10.87
N ALA A 73 -4.81 1.73 -11.80
CA ALA A 73 -4.04 1.59 -13.03
C ALA A 73 -4.15 2.86 -13.91
N ASP A 74 -5.35 3.40 -14.07
CA ASP A 74 -5.58 4.61 -14.84
C ASP A 74 -4.81 5.80 -14.27
N THR A 75 -4.90 6.03 -12.96
CA THR A 75 -4.14 7.08 -12.28
C THR A 75 -2.63 6.94 -12.49
N ILE A 76 -2.09 5.72 -12.35
CA ILE A 76 -0.65 5.48 -12.49
C ILE A 76 -0.20 5.71 -13.92
N ILE A 77 -0.94 5.17 -14.90
CA ILE A 77 -0.58 5.30 -16.31
C ILE A 77 -0.71 6.75 -16.77
N ALA A 78 -1.77 7.47 -16.37
CA ALA A 78 -1.93 8.89 -16.65
C ALA A 78 -0.75 9.72 -16.13
N LYS A 79 -0.30 9.46 -14.90
CA LYS A 79 0.89 10.13 -14.32
C LYS A 79 2.17 9.85 -15.11
N ILE A 80 2.36 8.62 -15.58
CA ILE A 80 3.54 8.23 -16.38
C ILE A 80 3.58 9.00 -17.72
N PHE A 81 2.41 9.28 -18.29
CA PHE A 81 2.29 10.02 -19.55
C PHE A 81 2.20 11.54 -19.34
N ALA A 82 2.26 12.00 -18.10
CA ALA A 82 2.11 13.43 -17.72
C ALA A 82 0.79 14.05 -18.23
N GLU A 83 -0.23 13.22 -18.44
CA GLU A 83 -1.55 13.69 -18.90
C GLU A 83 -2.40 14.21 -17.75
N ASN A 84 -2.08 13.82 -16.52
CA ASN A 84 -2.80 14.24 -15.34
C ASN A 84 -1.87 14.28 -14.13
N ASP A 85 -1.84 15.40 -13.42
CA ASP A 85 -1.14 15.57 -12.14
C ASP A 85 -2.10 15.36 -10.95
N SER A 86 -3.27 14.78 -11.21
CA SER A 86 -4.28 14.54 -10.19
C SER A 86 -3.84 13.45 -9.20
N ASP A 87 -4.32 13.58 -7.99
CA ASP A 87 -4.22 12.54 -6.96
C ASP A 87 -4.97 11.26 -7.38
N TYR A 88 -4.82 10.20 -6.59
CA TYR A 88 -5.62 8.99 -6.77
C TYR A 88 -7.11 9.32 -6.73
N SER A 89 -7.91 8.51 -7.44
CA SER A 89 -9.38 8.64 -7.39
C SER A 89 -9.89 8.49 -5.95
N ASN A 90 -11.01 9.14 -5.65
CA ASN A 90 -11.63 9.03 -4.33
C ASN A 90 -11.92 7.58 -3.94
N SER A 91 -12.34 6.75 -4.90
CA SER A 91 -12.61 5.33 -4.68
C SER A 91 -11.38 4.58 -4.17
N VAL A 92 -10.21 4.82 -4.75
CA VAL A 92 -8.94 4.23 -4.30
C VAL A 92 -8.58 4.73 -2.91
N ILE A 93 -8.67 6.05 -2.67
CA ILE A 93 -8.36 6.65 -1.37
C ILE A 93 -9.28 6.09 -0.29
N GLU A 94 -10.58 6.06 -0.53
CA GLU A 94 -11.57 5.52 0.42
C GLU A 94 -11.31 4.05 0.73
N TRP A 95 -10.98 3.24 -0.29
CA TRP A 95 -10.72 1.82 -0.10
C TRP A 95 -9.46 1.56 0.74
N ILE A 96 -8.33 2.25 0.45
CA ILE A 96 -7.08 2.09 1.22
C ILE A 96 -7.14 2.72 2.62
N SER A 97 -8.05 3.65 2.84
CA SER A 97 -8.28 4.30 4.13
C SER A 97 -9.34 3.59 4.98
N SER A 98 -9.98 2.55 4.44
CA SER A 98 -11.04 1.82 5.15
C SER A 98 -10.48 1.00 6.31
N ASP A 99 -11.27 0.87 7.38
CA ASP A 99 -10.92 0.01 8.54
C ASP A 99 -10.69 -1.44 8.13
N GLY A 100 -11.45 -1.92 7.15
CA GLY A 100 -11.30 -3.26 6.60
C GLY A 100 -9.95 -3.47 5.92
N PHE A 101 -9.44 -2.49 5.18
CA PHE A 101 -8.10 -2.54 4.59
C PHE A 101 -7.04 -2.54 5.69
N ARG A 102 -7.12 -1.61 6.64
CA ARG A 102 -6.18 -1.51 7.77
C ARG A 102 -6.12 -2.80 8.57
N ALA A 103 -7.25 -3.32 8.98
CA ALA A 103 -7.33 -4.56 9.77
C ALA A 103 -6.61 -5.74 9.09
N ARG A 104 -6.73 -5.87 7.77
CA ARG A 104 -6.07 -6.94 7.02
C ARG A 104 -4.59 -6.68 6.75
N LYS A 105 -4.22 -5.44 6.43
CA LYS A 105 -2.87 -5.11 5.90
C LYS A 105 -1.89 -4.61 6.95
N GLN A 106 -2.33 -3.96 8.03
CA GLN A 106 -1.47 -3.50 9.12
C GLN A 106 -0.63 -4.62 9.76
N PRO A 107 -1.16 -5.83 10.07
CA PRO A 107 -0.34 -6.91 10.60
C PRO A 107 0.76 -7.37 9.63
N ILE A 108 0.48 -7.32 8.32
CA ILE A 108 1.46 -7.65 7.27
C ILE A 108 2.57 -6.59 7.26
N TYR A 109 2.20 -5.32 7.29
CA TYR A 109 3.12 -4.19 7.35
C TYR A 109 4.05 -4.27 8.56
N LEU A 110 3.49 -4.47 9.76
CA LEU A 110 4.26 -4.62 11.00
C LEU A 110 5.26 -5.77 10.92
N ARG A 111 4.85 -6.91 10.36
CA ARG A 111 5.73 -8.07 10.15
C ARG A 111 6.88 -7.78 9.19
N ARG A 112 6.63 -7.03 8.11
CA ARG A 112 7.63 -6.62 7.11
C ARG A 112 8.53 -5.49 7.60
N SER A 113 8.09 -4.72 8.57
CA SER A 113 8.82 -3.58 9.14
C SER A 113 9.88 -4.05 10.13
N LYS A 114 11.05 -4.42 9.61
CA LYS A 114 12.14 -5.04 10.41
C LYS A 114 12.72 -4.15 11.49
N ASN A 115 12.60 -2.81 11.36
CA ASN A 115 13.17 -1.85 12.31
C ASN A 115 12.21 -1.45 13.45
N LEU A 116 11.05 -2.09 13.59
CA LEU A 116 10.10 -1.82 14.66
C LEU A 116 10.31 -2.80 15.83
N THR A 117 10.26 -2.29 17.07
CA THR A 117 10.30 -3.12 18.28
C THR A 117 9.00 -3.90 18.49
N ARG A 118 7.91 -3.41 17.91
CA ARG A 118 6.52 -3.86 18.17
C ARG A 118 6.06 -3.64 19.60
N SER A 119 6.73 -2.77 20.33
CA SER A 119 6.38 -2.40 21.69
C SER A 119 6.38 -0.87 21.83
N PRO A 120 5.36 -0.30 22.47
CA PRO A 120 5.34 1.10 22.86
C PRO A 120 6.19 1.37 24.10
N VAL A 121 6.55 0.31 24.84
CA VAL A 121 7.33 0.44 26.08
C VAL A 121 8.82 0.53 25.74
N GLY A 122 9.41 1.66 26.05
CA GLY A 122 10.84 1.92 25.94
C GLY A 122 11.55 1.77 27.29
N ARG A 123 12.85 2.07 27.31
CA ARG A 123 13.66 2.01 28.54
C ARG A 123 13.23 3.01 29.60
N GLU A 124 12.87 4.21 29.18
CA GLU A 124 12.55 5.32 30.09
C GLU A 124 11.13 5.84 29.92
N LYS A 125 10.51 5.61 28.80
CA LYS A 125 9.18 6.13 28.44
C LYS A 125 8.31 5.09 27.77
N ASN A 126 7.00 5.17 28.05
CA ASN A 126 5.96 4.46 27.35
C ASN A 126 5.28 5.41 26.35
N LEU A 127 5.25 5.05 25.07
CA LEU A 127 4.66 5.89 24.03
C LEU A 127 3.13 5.97 24.15
N LEU A 128 2.46 4.94 24.67
CA LEU A 128 1.02 4.97 24.87
C LEU A 128 0.63 5.98 25.96
N ASP A 129 1.42 6.08 27.04
CA ASP A 129 1.17 7.08 28.10
C ASP A 129 1.39 8.51 27.54
N SER A 130 2.33 8.65 26.61
CA SER A 130 2.56 9.95 25.96
C SER A 130 1.44 10.30 24.99
N TYR A 131 0.94 9.32 24.24
CA TYR A 131 -0.21 9.48 23.34
C TYR A 131 -1.49 9.81 24.13
N GLY A 132 -1.77 9.07 25.23
CA GLY A 132 -2.92 9.34 26.09
C GLY A 132 -2.94 10.78 26.60
N ARG A 133 -1.80 11.32 27.03
CA ARG A 133 -1.72 12.75 27.42
C ARG A 133 -2.08 13.71 26.29
N LEU A 134 -1.67 13.42 25.05
CA LEU A 134 -2.03 14.26 23.90
C LEU A 134 -3.53 14.22 23.62
N VAL A 135 -4.17 13.07 23.82
CA VAL A 135 -5.63 12.91 23.71
C VAL A 135 -6.34 13.67 24.84
N ASP A 136 -5.89 13.47 26.09
CA ASP A 136 -6.45 14.14 27.28
C ASP A 136 -6.34 15.67 27.19
N ASP A 137 -5.24 16.17 26.62
CA ASP A 137 -5.01 17.59 26.36
C ASP A 137 -5.78 18.13 25.15
N GLY A 138 -6.53 17.26 24.42
CA GLY A 138 -7.28 17.63 23.22
C GLY A 138 -6.43 18.02 22.00
N LEU A 139 -5.15 17.63 21.99
CA LEU A 139 -4.22 17.94 20.90
C LEU A 139 -4.33 16.97 19.73
N VAL A 140 -4.85 15.77 19.98
CA VAL A 140 -5.13 14.75 18.96
C VAL A 140 -6.43 14.03 19.31
N GLU A 141 -7.14 13.54 18.32
CA GLU A 141 -8.28 12.65 18.51
C GLU A 141 -7.81 11.23 18.83
N GLU A 142 -8.57 10.52 19.67
CA GLU A 142 -8.28 9.11 19.96
C GLU A 142 -8.48 8.25 18.71
N ASP A 143 -7.46 7.49 18.36
CA ASP A 143 -7.52 6.49 17.28
C ASP A 143 -7.18 5.09 17.82
N PRO A 144 -8.20 4.24 18.06
CA PRO A 144 -8.00 2.90 18.58
C PRO A 144 -7.27 1.97 17.60
N GLY A 145 -7.20 2.33 16.32
CA GLY A 145 -6.46 1.58 15.29
C GLY A 145 -4.97 1.91 15.25
N LEU A 146 -4.53 2.98 15.91
CA LEU A 146 -3.17 3.48 15.86
C LEU A 146 -2.18 2.52 16.53
N CYS A 147 -1.18 2.05 15.78
CA CYS A 147 -0.09 1.25 16.28
C CYS A 147 1.16 2.11 16.52
N ILE A 148 1.53 2.29 17.78
CA ILE A 148 2.70 3.07 18.19
C ILE A 148 3.81 2.14 18.67
N SER A 149 5.05 2.34 18.22
CA SER A 149 6.19 1.54 18.66
C SER A 149 7.51 2.31 18.59
N TRP A 150 8.51 1.78 19.30
CA TRP A 150 9.88 2.25 19.15
C TRP A 150 10.55 1.63 17.92
N MET A 151 11.48 2.36 17.30
CA MET A 151 12.41 1.78 16.34
C MET A 151 13.51 1.01 17.08
N LYS A 152 13.95 -0.12 16.51
CA LYS A 152 15.03 -0.95 17.08
C LYS A 152 16.39 -0.25 17.07
N SER A 153 16.62 0.60 16.08
CA SER A 153 17.85 1.37 15.95
C SER A 153 17.53 2.81 15.62
N ALA A 154 18.08 3.72 16.44
CA ALA A 154 18.10 5.12 16.12
C ALA A 154 19.05 5.38 14.96
N THR A 155 18.66 6.22 14.02
CA THR A 155 19.56 6.71 12.97
C THR A 155 19.71 8.22 13.14
N ALA A 156 20.91 8.72 12.97
CA ALA A 156 21.22 10.16 13.11
C ALA A 156 20.37 11.08 12.19
N ARG A 157 19.64 10.51 11.24
CA ARG A 157 18.86 11.23 10.23
C ARG A 157 17.34 11.02 10.34
N LYS A 158 16.87 10.16 11.25
CA LYS A 158 15.45 9.80 11.34
C LYS A 158 14.98 9.84 12.79
N ILE A 159 14.11 10.78 13.11
CA ILE A 159 13.47 10.90 14.42
C ILE A 159 12.33 9.90 14.57
N GLY A 160 11.70 9.53 13.45
CA GLY A 160 10.56 8.63 13.46
C GLY A 160 10.15 8.21 12.05
N HIS A 161 9.15 7.37 11.99
CA HIS A 161 8.51 6.90 10.77
C HIS A 161 7.01 6.84 11.01
N CYS A 162 6.25 7.34 10.06
CA CYS A 162 4.80 7.27 10.07
C CYS A 162 4.31 6.62 8.78
N SER A 163 3.31 5.77 8.89
CA SER A 163 2.53 5.27 7.76
C SER A 163 1.05 5.55 8.03
N VAL A 164 0.54 6.61 7.41
CA VAL A 164 -0.85 7.04 7.57
C VAL A 164 -1.82 5.93 7.13
N VAL A 165 -1.53 5.28 5.99
CA VAL A 165 -2.39 4.20 5.45
C VAL A 165 -2.48 2.99 6.37
N MET A 166 -1.43 2.74 7.17
CA MET A 166 -1.36 1.57 8.06
C MET A 166 -1.56 1.95 9.53
N ASP A 167 -1.79 3.22 9.86
CA ASP A 167 -1.89 3.77 11.21
C ASP A 167 -0.74 3.31 12.12
N VAL A 168 0.48 3.48 11.63
CA VAL A 168 1.68 3.08 12.35
C VAL A 168 2.58 4.28 12.55
N VAL A 169 2.93 4.55 13.81
CA VAL A 169 3.94 5.53 14.21
C VAL A 169 5.09 4.81 14.92
N ALA A 170 6.31 5.07 14.49
CA ALA A 170 7.50 4.53 15.12
C ALA A 170 8.50 5.65 15.41
N LEU A 171 8.97 5.75 16.63
CA LEU A 171 9.89 6.80 17.10
C LEU A 171 11.27 6.22 17.39
N SER A 172 12.31 7.03 17.16
CA SER A 172 13.66 6.71 17.62
C SER A 172 13.83 7.14 19.09
N GLY A 173 14.33 6.22 19.89
CA GLY A 173 14.71 6.48 21.28
C GLY A 173 16.15 6.97 21.40
#